data_78a8a555ae6421f5302e9936b54cfc54
#
_entry.id   78a8a555ae6421f5302e9936b54cfc54
#
_cell.length_a   1.000
_cell.length_b   1.000
_cell.length_c   1.000
_cell.angle_alpha   90.00
_cell.angle_beta   90.00
_cell.angle_gamma   90.00
#
_symmetry.space_group_name_H-M   'P 1'
#
loop_
_entity.id
_entity.type
_entity.pdbx_description
1 polymer ?
#
loop_
_entity_poly.entity_id
_entity_poly.type
_entity_poly.pdbx_seq_one_letter_code
_entity_poly.pdbx_strand_id
1 'polypeptide(L)'
;MKQIISTIAFLVLALQAAAQDVVRLLQPAYADSGAVYRQSVYVPQKWDKCRVVLFLERPLGATAVKVNGVEAGSDTLVNYPHQLDITEQIVAGQRNTIEVSVAGHDTHGVMGNIELRSQPRRLYINKVRTHPRPFMGTVRIELALSGQSPDFGFYNVQTMIQREGVDTAKIFVDEREVRGSYMQYDALVMDDNRLWDEFHPNIFRLALGVGSDYQEYTFGMREAGVVDGKLYLNRHPVYLRGCVMDDYFPLWGSMPMDEATWMHIMQRLSDYGLNHVRFRGYCPPDAAFSAADKVGMYLQPEAASVADMNRLTDTYGHHPSLVLVTLGQDTYVYNDRVLTPVTLNQCTIVGPDMMAYKQGIERVLLSGDSVHYLLTGICDRQNDFSGVLHGRWDDTDKAPLRQFNQFCRAIVPLAKLPQSVAATDTLRVPVYVYNAMYGNLQGVRTSYYLANDSGKVLAGGLVANGDVPLDTLPQLGEVVLPLDSIQAQGKVTLMITVGSNAVRNQWDLNINE
;
A
#
# COMPACT_ATOMS: atom_id res chain seq x y z
N MET A 1 -26.15 -27.85 -3.53
CA MET A 1 -27.16 -27.02 -2.86
C MET A 1 -26.58 -25.76 -2.21
N LYS A 2 -25.52 -25.81 -1.40
CA LYS A 2 -24.89 -24.60 -0.82
C LYS A 2 -24.30 -23.63 -1.86
N GLN A 3 -23.68 -24.12 -2.93
CA GLN A 3 -23.16 -23.28 -4.04
C GLN A 3 -24.28 -22.60 -4.83
N ILE A 4 -25.40 -23.28 -5.04
CA ILE A 4 -26.57 -22.69 -5.73
C ILE A 4 -27.21 -21.60 -4.88
N ILE A 5 -27.26 -21.76 -3.55
CA ILE A 5 -27.77 -20.75 -2.62
C ILE A 5 -26.84 -19.54 -2.58
N SER A 6 -25.51 -19.73 -2.62
CA SER A 6 -24.53 -18.63 -2.69
C SER A 6 -24.67 -17.84 -3.99
N THR A 7 -24.80 -18.51 -5.13
CA THR A 7 -25.00 -17.86 -6.44
C THR A 7 -26.36 -17.15 -6.53
N ILE A 8 -27.42 -17.74 -5.96
CA ILE A 8 -28.75 -17.11 -5.93
C ILE A 8 -28.76 -15.90 -4.99
N ALA A 9 -28.08 -15.95 -3.83
CA ALA A 9 -27.97 -14.81 -2.93
C ALA A 9 -27.13 -13.68 -3.56
N PHE A 10 -26.10 -14.00 -4.32
CA PHE A 10 -25.35 -13.04 -5.13
C PHE A 10 -26.22 -12.41 -6.21
N LEU A 11 -27.06 -13.21 -6.86
CA LEU A 11 -28.00 -12.74 -7.87
C LEU A 11 -29.12 -11.89 -7.25
N VAL A 12 -29.59 -12.23 -6.04
CA VAL A 12 -30.61 -11.46 -5.33
C VAL A 12 -30.04 -10.14 -4.79
N LEU A 13 -28.82 -10.14 -4.24
CA LEU A 13 -28.10 -8.91 -3.88
C LEU A 13 -27.76 -8.08 -5.12
N ALA A 14 -27.30 -8.70 -6.20
CA ALA A 14 -27.05 -8.01 -7.47
C ALA A 14 -28.32 -7.52 -8.17
N LEU A 15 -29.46 -8.19 -8.00
CA LEU A 15 -30.76 -7.75 -8.53
C LEU A 15 -31.39 -6.65 -7.66
N GLN A 16 -31.07 -6.58 -6.36
CA GLN A 16 -31.39 -5.45 -5.49
C GLN A 16 -30.36 -4.31 -5.62
N ALA A 17 -29.16 -4.60 -6.10
CA ALA A 17 -28.07 -3.65 -6.40
C ALA A 17 -28.36 -2.74 -7.62
N ALA A 18 -29.60 -2.47 -7.94
CA ALA A 18 -29.96 -1.33 -8.80
C ALA A 18 -29.69 0.03 -8.11
N ALA A 19 -28.81 0.05 -7.10
CA ALA A 19 -28.82 1.08 -6.08
C ALA A 19 -28.01 2.31 -6.44
N GLN A 20 -26.87 2.21 -7.03
CA GLN A 20 -26.08 3.37 -7.43
C GLN A 20 -25.88 3.43 -8.94
N ASP A 21 -26.81 4.12 -9.61
CA ASP A 21 -26.51 4.54 -10.98
C ASP A 21 -25.49 5.67 -10.95
N VAL A 22 -24.51 5.58 -11.81
CA VAL A 22 -23.45 6.59 -11.97
C VAL A 22 -23.52 7.21 -13.35
N VAL A 23 -23.49 8.54 -13.41
CA VAL A 23 -23.27 9.28 -14.66
C VAL A 23 -21.92 9.95 -14.56
N ARG A 24 -20.97 9.51 -15.38
CA ARG A 24 -19.64 10.14 -15.46
C ARG A 24 -19.71 11.42 -16.26
N LEU A 25 -19.08 12.46 -15.75
CA LEU A 25 -18.86 13.69 -16.47
C LEU A 25 -17.50 13.61 -17.20
N LEU A 26 -17.43 14.26 -18.36
CA LEU A 26 -16.17 14.38 -19.07
C LEU A 26 -15.20 15.23 -18.24
N GLN A 27 -13.97 14.80 -18.14
CA GLN A 27 -12.92 15.66 -17.59
C GLN A 27 -12.68 16.82 -18.57
N PRO A 28 -12.58 18.05 -18.09
CA PRO A 28 -12.24 19.15 -18.93
C PRO A 28 -10.79 19.07 -19.39
N ALA A 29 -10.52 19.56 -20.60
CA ALA A 29 -9.18 19.91 -21.00
C ALA A 29 -8.66 21.02 -20.07
N TYR A 30 -7.41 20.92 -19.65
CA TYR A 30 -6.73 21.88 -18.78
C TYR A 30 -7.00 23.32 -19.22
N ALA A 31 -7.52 24.15 -18.29
CA ALA A 31 -7.68 25.57 -18.51
C ALA A 31 -6.64 26.32 -17.68
N ASP A 32 -5.93 27.24 -18.31
CA ASP A 32 -5.01 28.16 -17.64
C ASP A 32 -5.78 29.03 -16.62
N SER A 33 -5.31 29.05 -15.37
CA SER A 33 -5.75 29.93 -14.28
C SER A 33 -7.23 29.87 -13.87
N GLY A 34 -7.52 29.14 -12.78
CA GLY A 34 -8.84 29.12 -12.13
C GLY A 34 -9.88 28.32 -12.91
N ALA A 35 -9.79 27.00 -12.85
CA ALA A 35 -10.65 26.13 -13.65
C ALA A 35 -12.12 26.20 -13.23
N VAL A 36 -12.96 26.74 -14.10
CA VAL A 36 -14.41 26.60 -14.00
C VAL A 36 -14.85 25.57 -15.02
N TYR A 37 -15.36 24.44 -14.52
CA TYR A 37 -15.95 23.39 -15.35
C TYR A 37 -17.44 23.65 -15.54
N ARG A 38 -17.89 23.68 -16.75
CA ARG A 38 -19.32 23.76 -17.04
C ARG A 38 -19.69 22.66 -18.02
N GLN A 39 -20.57 21.75 -17.59
CA GLN A 39 -21.07 20.69 -18.44
C GLN A 39 -22.58 20.54 -18.34
N SER A 40 -23.23 20.32 -19.50
CA SER A 40 -24.64 19.95 -19.57
C SER A 40 -24.76 18.43 -19.58
N VAL A 41 -25.38 17.86 -18.56
CA VAL A 41 -25.52 16.42 -18.35
C VAL A 41 -27.00 16.03 -18.26
N TYR A 42 -27.40 14.93 -18.90
CA TYR A 42 -28.73 14.37 -18.78
C TYR A 42 -28.82 13.53 -17.52
N VAL A 43 -29.78 13.85 -16.63
CA VAL A 43 -30.06 13.08 -15.43
C VAL A 43 -31.28 12.20 -15.69
N PRO A 44 -31.18 10.85 -15.52
CA PRO A 44 -32.28 9.94 -15.82
C PRO A 44 -33.55 10.23 -15.03
N GLN A 45 -34.75 10.09 -15.66
CA GLN A 45 -36.04 10.30 -14.99
C GLN A 45 -36.23 9.42 -13.74
N LYS A 46 -35.64 8.21 -13.73
CA LYS A 46 -35.73 7.29 -12.56
C LYS A 46 -35.07 7.84 -11.30
N TRP A 47 -34.26 8.92 -11.41
CA TRP A 47 -33.59 9.57 -10.28
C TRP A 47 -34.48 10.62 -9.57
N ASP A 48 -35.71 10.86 -10.03
CA ASP A 48 -36.66 11.82 -9.45
C ASP A 48 -36.86 11.63 -7.95
N LYS A 49 -36.82 10.38 -7.46
CA LYS A 49 -36.96 10.03 -6.04
C LYS A 49 -35.66 9.66 -5.35
N CYS A 50 -34.52 9.92 -6.01
CA CYS A 50 -33.20 9.62 -5.48
C CYS A 50 -32.56 10.85 -4.83
N ARG A 51 -31.67 10.62 -3.91
CA ARG A 51 -30.65 11.58 -3.54
C ARG A 51 -29.59 11.58 -4.65
N VAL A 52 -29.13 12.75 -5.08
CA VAL A 52 -28.10 12.90 -6.11
C VAL A 52 -26.88 13.58 -5.50
N VAL A 53 -25.74 12.89 -5.57
CA VAL A 53 -24.45 13.36 -5.06
C VAL A 53 -23.52 13.65 -6.21
N LEU A 54 -22.92 14.83 -6.24
CA LEU A 54 -21.77 15.11 -7.07
C LEU A 54 -20.52 14.62 -6.34
N PHE A 55 -19.81 13.69 -6.96
CA PHE A 55 -18.54 13.16 -6.49
C PHE A 55 -17.40 13.73 -7.34
N LEU A 56 -16.40 14.33 -6.68
CA LEU A 56 -15.16 14.82 -7.26
C LEU A 56 -14.03 14.01 -6.62
N GLU A 57 -13.31 13.20 -7.39
CA GLU A 57 -12.40 12.22 -6.83
C GLU A 57 -11.19 12.85 -6.11
N ARG A 58 -10.52 13.80 -6.78
CA ARG A 58 -9.35 14.48 -6.22
C ARG A 58 -9.26 15.93 -6.68
N PRO A 59 -9.99 16.84 -6.06
CA PRO A 59 -9.81 18.28 -6.31
C PRO A 59 -8.44 18.74 -5.81
N LEU A 60 -7.74 19.54 -6.61
CA LEU A 60 -6.44 20.13 -6.28
C LEU A 60 -6.56 21.52 -5.65
N GLY A 61 -7.77 21.90 -5.26
CA GLY A 61 -8.07 23.15 -4.57
C GLY A 61 -9.47 23.14 -3.99
N ALA A 62 -9.81 24.19 -3.25
CA ALA A 62 -11.17 24.38 -2.74
C ALA A 62 -12.16 24.44 -3.90
N THR A 63 -13.30 23.75 -3.76
CA THR A 63 -14.33 23.69 -4.78
C THR A 63 -15.59 24.46 -4.38
N ALA A 64 -16.21 25.11 -5.38
CA ALA A 64 -17.56 25.64 -5.26
C ALA A 64 -18.38 25.13 -6.45
N VAL A 65 -19.60 24.68 -6.18
CA VAL A 65 -20.46 24.03 -7.17
C VAL A 65 -21.74 24.81 -7.36
N LYS A 66 -22.12 25.00 -8.63
CA LYS A 66 -23.45 25.47 -9.04
C LYS A 66 -24.12 24.44 -9.94
N VAL A 67 -25.42 24.28 -9.74
CA VAL A 67 -26.26 23.42 -10.58
C VAL A 67 -27.42 24.26 -11.11
N ASN A 68 -27.58 24.30 -12.42
CA ASN A 68 -28.59 25.14 -13.10
C ASN A 68 -28.51 26.62 -12.70
N GLY A 69 -27.30 27.12 -12.41
CA GLY A 69 -27.04 28.49 -11.98
C GLY A 69 -27.25 28.74 -10.48
N VAL A 70 -27.76 27.77 -9.70
CA VAL A 70 -27.98 27.86 -8.25
C VAL A 70 -26.80 27.26 -7.49
N GLU A 71 -26.36 27.91 -6.42
CA GLU A 71 -25.30 27.35 -5.55
C GLU A 71 -25.77 26.04 -4.91
N ALA A 72 -24.90 25.03 -4.99
CA ALA A 72 -25.17 23.67 -4.49
C ALA A 72 -24.23 23.23 -3.37
N GLY A 73 -23.15 23.96 -3.11
CA GLY A 73 -22.25 23.71 -2.00
C GLY A 73 -20.79 23.98 -2.35
N SER A 74 -19.93 23.83 -1.34
CA SER A 74 -18.48 24.00 -1.45
C SER A 74 -17.76 23.07 -0.48
N ASP A 75 -16.48 22.75 -0.80
CA ASP A 75 -15.58 22.04 0.10
C ASP A 75 -14.17 22.64 -0.07
N THR A 76 -13.43 22.79 1.03
CA THR A 76 -12.12 23.45 1.06
C THR A 76 -10.94 22.47 1.17
N LEU A 77 -11.23 21.18 1.30
CA LEU A 77 -10.19 20.16 1.40
C LEU A 77 -9.52 19.91 0.05
N VAL A 78 -8.21 19.78 0.07
CA VAL A 78 -7.39 19.58 -1.12
C VAL A 78 -6.88 18.13 -1.13
N ASN A 79 -6.86 17.51 -2.31
CA ASN A 79 -6.35 16.13 -2.51
C ASN A 79 -7.20 15.00 -1.91
N TYR A 80 -8.43 15.26 -1.46
CA TYR A 80 -9.38 14.26 -0.98
C TYR A 80 -10.71 14.33 -1.74
N PRO A 81 -11.48 13.24 -1.77
CA PRO A 81 -12.75 13.24 -2.47
C PRO A 81 -13.74 14.24 -1.86
N HIS A 82 -14.43 15.03 -2.70
CA HIS A 82 -15.56 15.86 -2.32
C HIS A 82 -16.86 15.16 -2.69
N GLN A 83 -17.83 15.20 -1.80
CA GLN A 83 -19.17 14.66 -2.00
C GLN A 83 -20.20 15.72 -1.64
N LEU A 84 -20.83 16.30 -2.65
CA LEU A 84 -21.78 17.39 -2.48
C LEU A 84 -23.20 16.90 -2.82
N ASP A 85 -24.12 17.05 -1.89
CA ASP A 85 -25.54 16.76 -2.11
C ASP A 85 -26.15 17.86 -2.97
N ILE A 86 -26.52 17.52 -4.19
CA ILE A 86 -27.09 18.44 -5.19
C ILE A 86 -28.54 18.10 -5.52
N THR A 87 -29.20 17.29 -4.68
CA THR A 87 -30.52 16.74 -4.91
C THR A 87 -31.55 17.82 -5.23
N GLU A 88 -31.54 18.92 -4.49
CA GLU A 88 -32.54 19.97 -4.61
C GLU A 88 -32.40 20.86 -5.86
N GLN A 89 -31.20 20.85 -6.47
CA GLN A 89 -30.88 21.66 -7.66
C GLN A 89 -31.00 20.86 -8.96
N ILE A 90 -31.05 19.51 -8.88
CA ILE A 90 -31.20 18.61 -10.03
C ILE A 90 -32.63 18.48 -10.47
N VAL A 91 -32.86 18.47 -11.76
CA VAL A 91 -34.14 18.14 -12.40
C VAL A 91 -33.99 16.82 -13.16
N ALA A 92 -34.62 15.76 -12.65
CA ALA A 92 -34.63 14.46 -13.30
C ALA A 92 -35.37 14.48 -14.64
N GLY A 93 -34.97 13.63 -15.58
CA GLY A 93 -35.56 13.55 -16.92
C GLY A 93 -35.12 14.68 -17.86
N GLN A 94 -34.21 15.55 -17.44
CA GLN A 94 -33.78 16.73 -18.20
C GLN A 94 -32.26 16.85 -18.24
N ARG A 95 -31.77 17.76 -19.08
CA ARG A 95 -30.38 18.20 -19.04
C ARG A 95 -30.21 19.25 -17.95
N ASN A 96 -29.20 19.04 -17.11
CA ASN A 96 -28.81 19.96 -16.05
C ASN A 96 -27.42 20.52 -16.35
N THR A 97 -27.18 21.76 -16.00
CA THR A 97 -25.85 22.37 -16.11
C THR A 97 -25.14 22.26 -14.78
N ILE A 98 -24.04 21.51 -14.75
CA ILE A 98 -23.13 21.39 -13.59
C ILE A 98 -21.97 22.34 -13.83
N GLU A 99 -21.68 23.18 -12.86
CA GLU A 99 -20.54 24.10 -12.86
C GLU A 99 -19.73 23.88 -11.60
N VAL A 100 -18.44 23.56 -11.76
CA VAL A 100 -17.48 23.33 -10.67
C VAL A 100 -16.35 24.32 -10.82
N SER A 101 -16.17 25.18 -9.84
CA SER A 101 -15.04 26.09 -9.73
C SER A 101 -14.02 25.50 -8.77
N VAL A 102 -12.74 25.45 -9.15
CA VAL A 102 -11.63 25.00 -8.29
C VAL A 102 -10.69 26.18 -8.05
N ALA A 103 -10.48 26.53 -6.79
CA ALA A 103 -9.61 27.65 -6.41
C ALA A 103 -8.15 27.18 -6.22
N GLY A 104 -7.17 28.02 -6.64
CA GLY A 104 -5.73 27.79 -6.43
C GLY A 104 -4.88 28.32 -7.59
N HIS A 105 -3.58 28.52 -7.35
CA HIS A 105 -2.68 29.15 -8.32
C HIS A 105 -2.09 28.18 -9.36
N ASP A 106 -2.00 26.88 -9.04
CA ASP A 106 -1.44 25.85 -9.92
C ASP A 106 -2.43 24.70 -10.18
N THR A 107 -3.71 25.03 -10.32
CA THR A 107 -4.74 24.00 -10.33
C THR A 107 -4.92 23.36 -11.68
N HIS A 108 -4.55 22.12 -11.77
CA HIS A 108 -5.02 21.23 -12.83
C HIS A 108 -6.50 20.81 -12.61
N GLY A 109 -7.20 21.47 -11.68
CA GLY A 109 -8.62 21.28 -11.42
C GLY A 109 -8.94 20.05 -10.57
N VAL A 110 -9.69 19.09 -11.10
CA VAL A 110 -10.04 17.83 -10.46
C VAL A 110 -9.34 16.70 -11.17
N MET A 111 -8.54 15.91 -10.45
CA MET A 111 -7.96 14.67 -10.98
C MET A 111 -8.93 13.50 -10.71
N GLY A 112 -8.85 12.49 -11.56
CA GLY A 112 -9.71 11.31 -11.46
C GLY A 112 -11.14 11.55 -11.91
N ASN A 113 -12.10 10.87 -11.31
CA ASN A 113 -13.48 10.85 -11.77
C ASN A 113 -14.28 12.06 -11.25
N ILE A 114 -15.15 12.56 -12.12
CA ILE A 114 -16.25 13.49 -11.75
C ILE A 114 -17.54 12.75 -12.07
N GLU A 115 -18.37 12.51 -11.07
CA GLU A 115 -19.53 11.63 -11.20
C GLU A 115 -20.77 12.21 -10.51
N LEU A 116 -21.92 12.02 -11.13
CA LEU A 116 -23.20 12.08 -10.42
C LEU A 116 -23.55 10.66 -9.97
N ARG A 117 -23.83 10.51 -8.69
CA ARG A 117 -24.21 9.23 -8.07
C ARG A 117 -25.63 9.34 -7.51
N SER A 118 -26.49 8.38 -7.85
CA SER A 118 -27.82 8.29 -7.26
C SER A 118 -27.82 7.37 -6.05
N GLN A 119 -28.53 7.75 -5.02
CA GLN A 119 -28.75 6.97 -3.79
C GLN A 119 -30.23 6.98 -3.41
N PRO A 120 -30.73 5.97 -2.69
CA PRO A 120 -32.09 6.01 -2.13
C PRO A 120 -32.27 7.23 -1.21
N ARG A 121 -33.34 8.01 -1.43
CA ARG A 121 -33.59 9.22 -0.62
C ARG A 121 -34.16 8.91 0.77
N ARG A 122 -34.88 7.78 0.89
CA ARG A 122 -35.57 7.42 2.11
C ARG A 122 -34.66 6.91 3.22
N LEU A 123 -33.71 6.04 2.86
CA LEU A 123 -32.74 5.46 3.77
C LEU A 123 -31.51 5.07 2.95
N TYR A 124 -30.33 5.51 3.36
CA TYR A 124 -29.06 5.18 2.72
C TYR A 124 -27.94 5.07 3.74
N ILE A 125 -26.93 4.31 3.37
CA ILE A 125 -25.66 4.17 4.12
C ILE A 125 -24.83 5.43 3.83
N ASN A 126 -24.68 6.28 4.82
CA ASN A 126 -23.90 7.50 4.69
C ASN A 126 -22.40 7.26 4.89
N LYS A 127 -22.06 6.39 5.84
CA LYS A 127 -20.68 6.03 6.14
C LYS A 127 -20.58 4.61 6.66
N VAL A 128 -19.56 3.90 6.23
CA VAL A 128 -19.17 2.57 6.74
C VAL A 128 -17.78 2.67 7.36
N ARG A 129 -17.61 1.99 8.47
CA ARG A 129 -16.30 1.76 9.08
C ARG A 129 -16.17 0.30 9.45
N THR A 130 -15.00 -0.25 9.17
CA THR A 130 -14.63 -1.60 9.52
C THR A 130 -13.53 -1.57 10.58
N HIS A 131 -13.70 -2.39 11.63
CA HIS A 131 -12.73 -2.54 12.71
C HIS A 131 -12.34 -4.02 12.77
N PRO A 132 -11.32 -4.45 12.03
CA PRO A 132 -10.86 -5.82 12.04
C PRO A 132 -10.38 -6.24 13.42
N ARG A 133 -10.75 -7.45 13.83
CA ARG A 133 -10.31 -8.09 15.07
C ARG A 133 -9.68 -9.44 14.72
N PRO A 134 -8.43 -9.41 14.21
CA PRO A 134 -7.80 -10.57 13.59
C PRO A 134 -7.76 -11.79 14.50
N PHE A 135 -7.43 -11.60 15.78
CA PHE A 135 -7.31 -12.71 16.75
C PHE A 135 -8.65 -13.20 17.30
N MET A 136 -9.76 -12.54 16.96
CA MET A 136 -11.12 -12.98 17.24
C MET A 136 -11.82 -13.55 15.99
N GLY A 137 -11.20 -13.45 14.82
CA GLY A 137 -11.78 -13.87 13.55
C GLY A 137 -13.01 -13.04 13.14
N THR A 138 -13.20 -11.84 13.69
CA THR A 138 -14.38 -11.00 13.45
C THR A 138 -13.98 -9.63 12.92
N VAL A 139 -14.92 -8.98 12.25
CA VAL A 139 -14.86 -7.55 11.93
C VAL A 139 -16.05 -6.86 12.59
N ARG A 140 -15.80 -5.79 13.33
CA ARG A 140 -16.87 -4.88 13.74
C ARG A 140 -17.18 -3.94 12.61
N ILE A 141 -18.46 -3.83 12.27
CA ILE A 141 -18.98 -2.96 11.23
C ILE A 141 -19.78 -1.86 11.92
N GLU A 142 -19.42 -0.63 11.61
CA GLU A 142 -20.16 0.56 12.03
C GLU A 142 -20.82 1.19 10.79
N LEU A 143 -22.11 1.46 10.89
CA LEU A 143 -22.90 2.09 9.84
C LEU A 143 -23.49 3.40 10.37
N ALA A 144 -23.20 4.50 9.68
CA ALA A 144 -23.97 5.73 9.80
C ALA A 144 -25.02 5.75 8.69
N LEU A 145 -26.29 5.84 9.07
CA LEU A 145 -27.43 5.88 8.16
C LEU A 145 -28.00 7.29 8.09
N SER A 146 -28.52 7.65 6.93
CA SER A 146 -29.20 8.94 6.71
C SER A 146 -30.39 8.75 5.80
N GLY A 147 -31.23 9.79 5.66
CA GLY A 147 -32.43 9.79 4.80
C GLY A 147 -33.59 10.54 5.39
N GLN A 148 -34.73 10.44 4.73
CA GLN A 148 -35.99 11.12 5.15
C GLN A 148 -36.81 10.34 6.17
N SER A 149 -36.41 9.12 6.52
CA SER A 149 -37.16 8.26 7.44
C SER A 149 -36.28 7.78 8.59
N PRO A 150 -36.88 7.51 9.69
CA PRO A 150 -36.69 8.14 10.96
C PRO A 150 -35.68 7.47 11.88
N ASP A 151 -35.53 8.11 13.01
CA ASP A 151 -34.58 7.90 14.08
C ASP A 151 -34.66 6.53 14.79
N PHE A 152 -35.67 5.72 14.55
CA PHE A 152 -35.85 4.40 15.16
C PHE A 152 -36.61 3.44 14.23
N GLY A 153 -36.10 2.23 14.10
CA GLY A 153 -36.76 1.17 13.36
C GLY A 153 -35.96 -0.12 13.30
N PHE A 154 -36.65 -1.18 12.87
CA PHE A 154 -36.01 -2.45 12.53
C PHE A 154 -35.82 -2.49 11.02
N TYR A 155 -34.59 -2.76 10.62
CA TYR A 155 -34.20 -2.87 9.21
C TYR A 155 -33.49 -4.19 8.96
N ASN A 156 -33.80 -4.82 7.84
CA ASN A 156 -33.03 -5.95 7.36
C ASN A 156 -31.67 -5.45 6.89
N VAL A 157 -30.62 -5.89 7.56
CA VAL A 157 -29.24 -5.63 7.21
C VAL A 157 -28.67 -6.87 6.57
N GLN A 158 -28.28 -6.74 5.32
CA GLN A 158 -27.60 -7.79 4.58
C GLN A 158 -26.09 -7.54 4.63
N THR A 159 -25.33 -8.54 5.07
CA THR A 159 -23.89 -8.47 5.15
C THR A 159 -23.31 -9.69 4.43
N MET A 160 -22.48 -9.46 3.44
CA MET A 160 -21.74 -10.50 2.78
C MET A 160 -20.25 -10.22 2.89
N ILE A 161 -19.51 -11.22 3.35
CA ILE A 161 -18.04 -11.15 3.44
C ILE A 161 -17.45 -12.29 2.61
N GLN A 162 -16.58 -11.93 1.68
CA GLN A 162 -15.89 -12.85 0.80
C GLN A 162 -14.41 -12.48 0.71
N ARG A 163 -13.53 -13.48 0.84
CA ARG A 163 -12.11 -13.27 0.54
C ARG A 163 -11.92 -13.20 -0.98
N GLU A 164 -11.11 -12.27 -1.46
CA GLU A 164 -10.76 -12.21 -2.88
C GLU A 164 -10.08 -13.50 -3.34
N GLY A 165 -10.40 -13.93 -4.56
CA GLY A 165 -9.90 -15.18 -5.14
C GLY A 165 -10.52 -16.48 -4.58
N VAL A 166 -11.59 -16.39 -3.77
CA VAL A 166 -12.29 -17.55 -3.21
C VAL A 166 -13.78 -17.46 -3.52
N ASP A 167 -14.35 -18.56 -4.02
CA ASP A 167 -15.77 -18.61 -4.43
C ASP A 167 -16.77 -18.63 -3.26
N THR A 168 -16.31 -18.91 -2.05
CA THR A 168 -17.18 -19.00 -0.87
C THR A 168 -17.31 -17.67 -0.15
N ALA A 169 -18.56 -17.24 0.10
CA ALA A 169 -18.88 -16.06 0.88
C ALA A 169 -19.62 -16.44 2.16
N LYS A 170 -19.41 -15.69 3.23
CA LYS A 170 -20.26 -15.69 4.43
C LYS A 170 -21.35 -14.65 4.26
N ILE A 171 -22.60 -15.07 4.41
CA ILE A 171 -23.77 -14.21 4.21
C ILE A 171 -24.57 -14.21 5.50
N PHE A 172 -24.85 -13.01 5.98
CA PHE A 172 -25.69 -12.76 7.13
C PHE A 172 -26.87 -11.88 6.67
N VAL A 173 -28.06 -12.25 7.04
CA VAL A 173 -29.27 -11.43 6.84
C VAL A 173 -29.99 -11.39 8.17
N ASP A 174 -29.86 -10.26 8.85
CA ASP A 174 -30.43 -10.08 10.18
C ASP A 174 -31.33 -8.87 10.20
N GLU A 175 -32.44 -8.98 10.93
CA GLU A 175 -33.23 -7.82 11.31
C GLU A 175 -32.54 -7.13 12.49
N ARG A 176 -32.15 -5.86 12.30
CA ARG A 176 -31.43 -5.10 13.31
C ARG A 176 -32.16 -3.82 13.67
N GLU A 177 -32.18 -3.53 14.96
CA GLU A 177 -32.66 -2.28 15.45
C GLU A 177 -31.65 -1.17 15.15
N VAL A 178 -32.15 -0.11 14.47
CA VAL A 178 -31.40 1.13 14.29
C VAL A 178 -31.83 2.13 15.35
N ARG A 179 -30.90 2.57 16.17
CA ARG A 179 -31.12 3.62 17.18
C ARG A 179 -30.50 4.92 16.71
N GLY A 180 -31.34 5.89 16.39
CA GLY A 180 -30.86 7.09 15.72
C GLY A 180 -30.36 6.80 14.31
N SER A 181 -29.31 7.50 13.90
CA SER A 181 -28.68 7.33 12.59
C SER A 181 -27.45 6.40 12.61
N TYR A 182 -27.31 5.53 13.62
CA TYR A 182 -26.10 4.74 13.83
C TYR A 182 -26.43 3.32 14.27
N MET A 183 -25.66 2.35 13.73
CA MET A 183 -25.64 0.97 14.23
C MET A 183 -24.23 0.40 14.19
N GLN A 184 -23.97 -0.57 15.05
CA GLN A 184 -22.75 -1.36 15.04
C GLN A 184 -23.02 -2.83 15.35
N TYR A 185 -22.23 -3.72 14.74
CA TYR A 185 -22.31 -5.15 15.02
C TYR A 185 -21.01 -5.85 14.63
N ASP A 186 -20.78 -7.02 15.19
CA ASP A 186 -19.65 -7.88 14.85
C ASP A 186 -20.10 -8.94 13.84
N ALA A 187 -19.34 -9.13 12.77
CA ALA A 187 -19.54 -10.18 11.77
C ALA A 187 -18.36 -11.15 11.79
N LEU A 188 -18.65 -12.45 11.68
CA LEU A 188 -17.63 -13.49 11.60
C LEU A 188 -17.00 -13.47 10.21
N VAL A 189 -15.68 -13.27 10.14
CA VAL A 189 -14.95 -13.23 8.87
C VAL A 189 -14.48 -14.63 8.51
N MET A 190 -13.85 -15.36 9.44
CA MET A 190 -13.11 -16.57 9.12
C MET A 190 -13.06 -17.59 10.24
N ASP A 191 -12.88 -18.84 9.78
CA ASP A 191 -12.54 -19.96 10.66
C ASP A 191 -11.02 -20.22 10.70
N ASP A 192 -10.21 -19.62 9.78
CA ASP A 192 -8.80 -19.92 9.52
C ASP A 192 -7.84 -18.71 9.60
N ASN A 193 -8.25 -17.63 10.26
CA ASN A 193 -7.40 -16.49 10.66
C ASN A 193 -6.43 -15.99 9.56
N ARG A 194 -6.92 -15.73 8.33
CA ARG A 194 -6.13 -15.24 7.22
C ARG A 194 -5.83 -13.76 7.38
N LEU A 195 -4.69 -13.46 7.97
CA LEU A 195 -4.22 -12.12 8.23
C LEU A 195 -3.74 -11.45 6.95
N TRP A 196 -3.68 -10.12 6.98
CA TRP A 196 -3.07 -9.31 5.95
C TRP A 196 -1.69 -8.84 6.39
N ASP A 197 -0.67 -9.09 5.57
CA ASP A 197 0.70 -8.60 5.71
C ASP A 197 1.43 -8.63 4.36
N GLU A 198 2.71 -8.28 4.33
CA GLU A 198 3.53 -8.26 3.12
C GLU A 198 3.70 -9.63 2.44
N PHE A 199 3.58 -10.72 3.18
CA PHE A 199 3.74 -12.09 2.68
C PHE A 199 2.39 -12.74 2.33
N HIS A 200 1.31 -12.24 2.94
CA HIS A 200 -0.04 -12.78 2.81
C HIS A 200 -1.06 -11.63 2.66
N PRO A 201 -1.11 -10.96 1.51
CA PRO A 201 -2.00 -9.81 1.32
C PRO A 201 -3.46 -10.24 1.11
N ASN A 202 -4.05 -10.86 2.13
CA ASN A 202 -5.43 -11.35 2.07
C ASN A 202 -6.43 -10.21 2.21
N ILE A 203 -7.19 -9.93 1.15
CA ILE A 203 -8.23 -8.92 1.12
C ILE A 203 -9.61 -9.57 1.18
N PHE A 204 -10.49 -8.94 1.92
CA PHE A 204 -11.90 -9.29 2.05
C PHE A 204 -12.75 -8.21 1.43
N ARG A 205 -13.74 -8.63 0.66
CA ARG A 205 -14.83 -7.80 0.15
C ARG A 205 -16.01 -7.88 1.10
N LEU A 206 -16.47 -6.74 1.54
CA LEU A 206 -17.65 -6.54 2.37
C LEU A 206 -18.74 -5.90 1.52
N ALA A 207 -19.83 -6.60 1.32
CA ALA A 207 -21.03 -6.05 0.69
C ALA A 207 -22.12 -5.84 1.74
N LEU A 208 -22.68 -4.66 1.78
CA LEU A 208 -23.68 -4.23 2.75
C LEU A 208 -24.96 -3.77 2.05
N GLY A 209 -26.10 -4.29 2.50
CA GLY A 209 -27.42 -3.85 2.06
C GLY A 209 -28.25 -3.40 3.24
N VAL A 210 -28.86 -2.20 3.16
CA VAL A 210 -29.82 -1.69 4.15
C VAL A 210 -31.00 -1.08 3.41
N GLY A 211 -32.17 -1.68 3.54
CA GLY A 211 -33.34 -1.28 2.75
C GLY A 211 -33.09 -1.50 1.26
N SER A 212 -33.06 -0.42 0.47
CA SER A 212 -32.74 -0.44 -0.96
C SER A 212 -31.35 0.09 -1.28
N ASP A 213 -30.54 0.47 -0.28
CA ASP A 213 -29.18 0.89 -0.49
C ASP A 213 -28.22 -0.28 -0.39
N TYR A 214 -27.21 -0.29 -1.27
CA TYR A 214 -26.19 -1.32 -1.34
C TYR A 214 -24.83 -0.68 -1.59
N GLN A 215 -23.85 -1.08 -0.80
CA GLN A 215 -22.48 -0.58 -0.93
C GLN A 215 -21.45 -1.69 -0.74
N GLU A 216 -20.30 -1.56 -1.39
CA GLU A 216 -19.18 -2.49 -1.29
C GLU A 216 -17.93 -1.79 -0.77
N TYR A 217 -17.19 -2.52 0.06
CA TYR A 217 -15.95 -2.08 0.67
C TYR A 217 -14.94 -3.22 0.66
N THR A 218 -13.67 -2.90 0.78
CA THR A 218 -12.61 -3.87 1.01
C THR A 218 -11.97 -3.62 2.37
N PHE A 219 -11.44 -4.67 2.99
CA PHE A 219 -10.66 -4.57 4.21
C PHE A 219 -9.68 -5.75 4.33
N GLY A 220 -8.66 -5.61 5.17
CA GLY A 220 -7.74 -6.68 5.54
C GLY A 220 -7.79 -6.98 7.03
N MET A 221 -7.61 -8.24 7.41
CA MET A 221 -7.54 -8.65 8.81
C MET A 221 -6.14 -8.40 9.36
N ARG A 222 -5.91 -7.24 9.96
CA ARG A 222 -4.63 -6.84 10.54
C ARG A 222 -4.78 -6.07 11.84
N GLU A 223 -3.73 -6.13 12.66
CA GLU A 223 -3.53 -5.28 13.83
C GLU A 223 -2.11 -4.72 13.80
N ALA A 224 -1.96 -3.41 13.81
CA ALA A 224 -0.68 -2.73 13.86
C ALA A 224 -0.47 -2.09 15.24
N GLY A 225 0.77 -2.01 15.70
CA GLY A 225 1.07 -1.43 16.98
C GLY A 225 2.55 -1.15 17.20
N VAL A 226 2.86 -0.60 18.36
CA VAL A 226 4.23 -0.30 18.81
C VAL A 226 4.48 -1.05 20.11
N VAL A 227 5.54 -1.84 20.16
CA VAL A 227 6.00 -2.54 21.37
C VAL A 227 7.48 -2.24 21.53
N ASP A 228 7.88 -1.71 22.69
CA ASP A 228 9.27 -1.33 23.00
C ASP A 228 9.91 -0.44 21.90
N GLY A 229 9.12 0.50 21.33
CA GLY A 229 9.57 1.40 20.28
C GLY A 229 9.68 0.77 18.88
N LYS A 230 9.37 -0.52 18.72
CA LYS A 230 9.40 -1.23 17.44
C LYS A 230 8.00 -1.34 16.84
N LEU A 231 7.93 -1.30 15.50
CA LEU A 231 6.70 -1.52 14.73
C LEU A 231 6.35 -3.01 14.71
N TYR A 232 5.12 -3.32 15.03
CA TYR A 232 4.54 -4.67 14.95
C TYR A 232 3.30 -4.68 14.04
N LEU A 233 3.15 -5.75 13.30
CA LEU A 233 1.92 -6.10 12.59
C LEU A 233 1.54 -7.54 12.94
N ASN A 234 0.29 -7.77 13.34
CA ASN A 234 -0.20 -9.09 13.71
C ASN A 234 0.69 -9.79 14.76
N ARG A 235 1.25 -9.04 15.72
CA ARG A 235 2.17 -9.47 16.77
C ARG A 235 3.56 -9.93 16.29
N HIS A 236 3.90 -9.65 15.02
CA HIS A 236 5.23 -9.89 14.48
C HIS A 236 5.94 -8.55 14.23
N PRO A 237 7.24 -8.45 14.51
CA PRO A 237 7.99 -7.25 14.21
C PRO A 237 8.04 -7.02 12.69
N VAL A 238 7.93 -5.77 12.28
CA VAL A 238 8.00 -5.35 10.88
C VAL A 238 9.28 -4.62 10.61
N TYR A 239 9.98 -5.00 9.56
CA TYR A 239 11.21 -4.37 9.10
C TYR A 239 10.97 -3.68 7.75
N LEU A 240 10.94 -2.36 7.78
CA LEU A 240 10.60 -1.56 6.61
C LEU A 240 11.80 -1.47 5.65
N ARG A 241 11.60 -2.00 4.46
CA ARG A 241 12.47 -1.90 3.30
C ARG A 241 11.77 -0.98 2.31
N GLY A 242 11.98 0.32 2.45
CA GLY A 242 11.14 1.30 1.79
C GLY A 242 11.83 2.13 0.74
N CYS A 243 11.01 2.85 -0.03
CA CYS A 243 11.45 3.97 -0.85
C CYS A 243 10.64 5.23 -0.57
N VAL A 244 11.24 6.38 -0.88
CA VAL A 244 10.55 7.68 -0.89
C VAL A 244 10.01 7.91 -2.28
N MET A 245 8.71 8.19 -2.37
CA MET A 245 8.02 8.57 -3.57
C MET A 245 7.61 10.03 -3.48
N ASP A 246 8.15 10.84 -4.39
CA ASP A 246 7.75 12.23 -4.57
C ASP A 246 6.52 12.30 -5.47
N ASP A 247 5.76 13.40 -5.38
CA ASP A 247 4.66 13.69 -6.30
C ASP A 247 5.20 14.16 -7.67
N TYR A 248 5.89 13.25 -8.33
CA TYR A 248 6.54 13.52 -9.59
C TYR A 248 6.42 12.33 -10.55
N PHE A 249 5.60 12.50 -11.56
CA PHE A 249 5.31 11.48 -12.57
C PHE A 249 5.60 12.02 -13.98
N PRO A 250 6.88 12.21 -14.35
CA PRO A 250 7.28 12.99 -15.52
C PRO A 250 6.82 12.42 -16.86
N LEU A 251 6.63 11.10 -16.93
CA LEU A 251 6.22 10.42 -18.17
C LEU A 251 4.71 10.28 -18.31
N TRP A 252 3.94 10.54 -17.24
CA TRP A 252 2.48 10.60 -17.28
C TRP A 252 1.96 12.04 -17.23
N GLY A 253 2.83 13.02 -16.96
CA GLY A 253 2.46 14.43 -16.85
C GLY A 253 1.69 14.78 -15.56
N SER A 254 1.11 13.79 -14.89
CA SER A 254 0.39 13.93 -13.63
C SER A 254 0.39 12.59 -12.88
N MET A 255 -0.01 12.62 -11.61
CA MET A 255 -0.19 11.42 -10.79
C MET A 255 -1.24 10.49 -11.43
N PRO A 256 -0.95 9.18 -11.56
CA PRO A 256 -1.94 8.21 -12.03
C PRO A 256 -3.14 8.13 -11.09
N MET A 257 -4.35 8.03 -11.64
CA MET A 257 -5.60 7.88 -10.87
C MET A 257 -6.22 6.49 -11.03
N ASP A 258 -5.62 5.62 -11.84
CA ASP A 258 -6.11 4.26 -12.09
C ASP A 258 -5.32 3.20 -11.30
N GLU A 259 -6.04 2.18 -10.86
CA GLU A 259 -5.48 1.09 -10.07
C GLU A 259 -4.46 0.25 -10.86
N ALA A 260 -4.64 0.08 -12.16
CA ALA A 260 -3.75 -0.76 -12.97
C ALA A 260 -2.33 -0.20 -13.03
N THR A 261 -2.19 1.11 -13.17
CA THR A 261 -0.89 1.79 -13.11
C THR A 261 -0.26 1.68 -11.74
N TRP A 262 -1.03 1.88 -10.66
CA TRP A 262 -0.52 1.70 -9.31
C TRP A 262 -0.17 0.24 -8.98
N MET A 263 -0.93 -0.72 -9.49
CA MET A 263 -0.57 -2.15 -9.38
C MET A 263 0.79 -2.43 -10.03
N HIS A 264 1.05 -1.88 -11.22
CA HIS A 264 2.36 -2.01 -11.87
C HIS A 264 3.48 -1.43 -10.98
N ILE A 265 3.29 -0.20 -10.46
CA ILE A 265 4.27 0.45 -9.59
C ILE A 265 4.53 -0.37 -8.32
N MET A 266 3.48 -0.73 -7.58
CA MET A 266 3.61 -1.48 -6.32
C MET A 266 4.21 -2.86 -6.53
N GLN A 267 3.83 -3.56 -7.62
CA GLN A 267 4.39 -4.85 -7.95
C GLN A 267 5.88 -4.76 -8.28
N ARG A 268 6.30 -3.74 -9.07
CA ARG A 268 7.73 -3.52 -9.35
C ARG A 268 8.53 -3.28 -8.07
N LEU A 269 8.04 -2.43 -7.17
CA LEU A 269 8.70 -2.19 -5.89
C LEU A 269 8.82 -3.47 -5.06
N SER A 270 7.77 -4.27 -5.00
CA SER A 270 7.76 -5.58 -4.33
C SER A 270 8.72 -6.56 -4.98
N ASP A 271 8.78 -6.63 -6.31
CA ASP A 271 9.72 -7.48 -7.05
C ASP A 271 11.17 -7.12 -6.70
N TYR A 272 11.47 -5.84 -6.50
CA TYR A 272 12.76 -5.34 -6.03
C TYR A 272 13.01 -5.53 -4.52
N GLY A 273 12.12 -6.23 -3.82
CA GLY A 273 12.24 -6.60 -2.41
C GLY A 273 11.83 -5.53 -1.42
N LEU A 274 11.21 -4.46 -1.89
CA LEU A 274 10.67 -3.40 -1.05
C LEU A 274 9.28 -3.79 -0.53
N ASN A 275 8.96 -3.37 0.68
CA ASN A 275 7.66 -3.59 1.31
C ASN A 275 7.01 -2.29 1.82
N HIS A 276 7.63 -1.14 1.56
CA HIS A 276 7.18 0.12 2.14
C HIS A 276 7.37 1.29 1.17
N VAL A 277 6.37 2.18 1.10
CA VAL A 277 6.43 3.45 0.34
C VAL A 277 6.08 4.61 1.27
N ARG A 278 7.01 5.56 1.39
CA ARG A 278 6.78 6.85 2.02
C ARG A 278 6.47 7.89 0.95
N PHE A 279 5.27 8.45 0.99
CA PHE A 279 4.87 9.56 0.12
C PHE A 279 5.27 10.87 0.76
N ARG A 280 6.20 11.59 0.15
CA ARG A 280 6.76 12.82 0.72
C ARG A 280 5.95 14.03 0.30
N GLY A 281 5.33 14.69 1.29
CA GLY A 281 4.58 15.92 1.11
C GLY A 281 3.15 15.75 0.60
N TYR A 282 2.64 14.51 0.48
CA TYR A 282 1.29 14.28 -0.03
C TYR A 282 0.67 12.95 0.41
N CYS A 283 -0.65 12.86 0.25
CA CYS A 283 -1.42 11.63 0.33
C CYS A 283 -1.73 11.13 -1.09
N PRO A 284 -1.45 9.84 -1.44
CA PRO A 284 -1.76 9.31 -2.76
C PRO A 284 -3.27 9.09 -2.96
N PRO A 285 -3.74 8.79 -4.19
CA PRO A 285 -5.15 8.49 -4.46
C PRO A 285 -5.56 7.11 -3.94
N ASP A 286 -6.86 6.85 -3.85
CA ASP A 286 -7.46 5.56 -3.46
C ASP A 286 -6.89 4.38 -4.26
N ALA A 287 -6.67 4.57 -5.54
CA ALA A 287 -6.08 3.57 -6.44
C ALA A 287 -4.70 3.07 -5.98
N ALA A 288 -3.90 3.94 -5.34
CA ALA A 288 -2.60 3.55 -4.78
C ALA A 288 -2.76 2.66 -3.53
N PHE A 289 -3.73 2.98 -2.66
CA PHE A 289 -4.04 2.15 -1.49
C PHE A 289 -4.60 0.80 -1.93
N SER A 290 -5.54 0.77 -2.87
CA SER A 290 -6.12 -0.47 -3.41
C SER A 290 -5.06 -1.38 -4.03
N ALA A 291 -4.11 -0.83 -4.77
CA ALA A 291 -2.98 -1.59 -5.32
C ALA A 291 -2.04 -2.11 -4.22
N ALA A 292 -1.70 -1.27 -3.24
CA ALA A 292 -0.85 -1.65 -2.11
C ALA A 292 -1.47 -2.75 -1.24
N ASP A 293 -2.79 -2.70 -1.03
CA ASP A 293 -3.54 -3.73 -0.32
C ASP A 293 -3.36 -5.11 -0.97
N LYS A 294 -3.44 -5.18 -2.30
CA LYS A 294 -3.33 -6.41 -3.08
C LYS A 294 -1.90 -6.96 -3.18
N VAL A 295 -0.92 -6.07 -3.10
CA VAL A 295 0.51 -6.44 -3.18
C VAL A 295 1.10 -6.73 -1.79
N GLY A 296 0.52 -6.21 -0.71
CA GLY A 296 1.09 -6.29 0.65
C GLY A 296 2.09 -5.18 0.94
N MET A 297 1.95 -4.01 0.29
CA MET A 297 2.85 -2.88 0.48
C MET A 297 2.38 -2.00 1.64
N TYR A 298 3.26 -1.65 2.56
CA TYR A 298 2.98 -0.72 3.66
C TYR A 298 3.10 0.71 3.17
N LEU A 299 2.07 1.52 3.37
CA LEU A 299 2.05 2.91 2.94
C LEU A 299 2.23 3.86 4.13
N GLN A 300 2.99 4.93 3.87
CA GLN A 300 3.26 6.05 4.78
C GLN A 300 3.01 7.37 4.06
N PRO A 301 1.75 7.80 3.91
CA PRO A 301 1.43 9.13 3.40
C PRO A 301 1.82 10.22 4.41
N GLU A 302 2.04 11.45 3.89
CA GLU A 302 2.35 12.62 4.69
C GLU A 302 1.15 13.57 4.71
N ALA A 303 0.73 13.94 5.93
CA ALA A 303 -0.33 14.91 6.18
C ALA A 303 0.26 16.30 6.40
N ALA A 304 -0.37 17.32 5.86
CA ALA A 304 0.05 18.71 6.01
C ALA A 304 -0.32 19.34 7.37
N SER A 305 -1.35 18.80 8.03
CA SER A 305 -1.88 19.27 9.30
C SER A 305 -2.60 18.17 10.07
N VAL A 306 -2.95 18.40 11.32
CA VAL A 306 -3.79 17.48 12.11
C VAL A 306 -5.16 17.29 11.47
N ALA A 307 -5.75 18.33 10.90
CA ALA A 307 -7.03 18.24 10.20
C ALA A 307 -6.92 17.36 8.95
N ASP A 308 -5.82 17.50 8.22
CA ASP A 308 -5.51 16.68 7.06
C ASP A 308 -5.26 15.21 7.45
N MET A 309 -4.51 14.97 8.52
CA MET A 309 -4.29 13.62 9.06
C MET A 309 -5.59 12.93 9.47
N ASN A 310 -6.52 13.65 10.10
CA ASN A 310 -7.84 13.14 10.45
C ASN A 310 -8.65 12.81 9.19
N ARG A 311 -8.59 13.66 8.16
CA ARG A 311 -9.27 13.41 6.89
C ARG A 311 -8.68 12.20 6.17
N LEU A 312 -7.36 12.07 6.13
CA LEU A 312 -6.64 10.94 5.57
C LEU A 312 -7.13 9.63 6.19
N THR A 313 -7.11 9.54 7.53
CA THR A 313 -7.53 8.34 8.24
C THR A 313 -9.02 8.05 8.15
N ASP A 314 -9.85 9.08 8.08
CA ASP A 314 -11.31 8.92 7.85
C ASP A 314 -11.63 8.45 6.42
N THR A 315 -10.83 8.84 5.43
CA THR A 315 -11.05 8.48 4.02
C THR A 315 -10.46 7.11 3.70
N TYR A 316 -9.19 6.88 4.08
CA TYR A 316 -8.41 5.71 3.66
C TYR A 316 -8.12 4.70 4.78
N GLY A 317 -8.64 4.93 5.98
CA GLY A 317 -8.36 4.09 7.15
C GLY A 317 -8.89 2.66 7.07
N HIS A 318 -9.72 2.33 6.09
CA HIS A 318 -10.20 0.96 5.82
C HIS A 318 -9.17 0.13 5.04
N HIS A 319 -8.21 0.77 4.38
CA HIS A 319 -7.14 0.08 3.66
C HIS A 319 -6.12 -0.53 4.63
N PRO A 320 -5.87 -1.83 4.58
CA PRO A 320 -4.87 -2.46 5.44
C PRO A 320 -3.44 -1.99 5.15
N SER A 321 -3.15 -1.51 3.95
CA SER A 321 -1.86 -0.93 3.58
C SER A 321 -1.53 0.38 4.29
N LEU A 322 -2.52 1.14 4.78
CA LEU A 322 -2.28 2.34 5.57
C LEU A 322 -1.76 1.95 6.97
N VAL A 323 -0.46 1.78 7.12
CA VAL A 323 0.19 1.36 8.38
C VAL A 323 0.80 2.53 9.12
N LEU A 324 1.33 3.50 8.40
CA LEU A 324 2.03 4.66 8.94
C LEU A 324 1.45 5.97 8.40
N VAL A 325 1.53 7.03 9.20
CA VAL A 325 1.21 8.40 8.77
C VAL A 325 2.32 9.32 9.27
N THR A 326 2.77 10.24 8.42
CA THR A 326 3.73 11.29 8.79
C THR A 326 3.00 12.62 8.96
N LEU A 327 3.35 13.38 9.99
CA LEU A 327 2.93 14.77 10.20
C LEU A 327 4.15 15.59 10.59
N GLY A 328 4.63 16.43 9.70
CA GLY A 328 5.89 17.15 9.87
C GLY A 328 7.09 16.21 10.01
N GLN A 329 7.69 16.13 11.18
CA GLN A 329 8.80 15.21 11.47
C GLN A 329 8.36 13.95 12.21
N ASP A 330 7.13 13.92 12.71
CA ASP A 330 6.62 12.84 13.52
C ASP A 330 6.00 11.73 12.66
N THR A 331 6.20 10.51 13.09
CA THR A 331 5.59 9.32 12.47
C THR A 331 4.66 8.65 13.46
N TYR A 332 3.52 8.20 12.96
CA TYR A 332 2.48 7.53 13.73
C TYR A 332 2.16 6.18 13.09
N VAL A 333 2.03 5.16 13.92
CA VAL A 333 1.44 3.88 13.51
C VAL A 333 -0.08 4.03 13.54
N TYR A 334 -0.72 3.72 12.43
CA TYR A 334 -2.17 3.74 12.29
C TYR A 334 -2.75 2.35 12.50
N ASN A 335 -3.61 2.22 13.49
CA ASN A 335 -4.39 1.01 13.71
C ASN A 335 -5.79 1.36 14.19
N ASP A 336 -6.77 0.95 13.44
CA ASP A 336 -8.18 1.09 13.83
C ASP A 336 -8.52 2.47 14.42
N ARG A 337 -8.18 3.55 13.66
CA ARG A 337 -8.41 4.96 14.02
C ARG A 337 -7.55 5.50 15.17
N VAL A 338 -6.69 4.68 15.71
CA VAL A 338 -5.70 5.10 16.70
C VAL A 338 -4.40 5.42 15.99
N LEU A 339 -3.84 6.56 16.29
CA LEU A 339 -2.53 7.01 15.83
C LEU A 339 -1.57 6.95 17.02
N THR A 340 -0.64 6.01 17.01
CA THR A 340 0.35 5.83 18.08
C THR A 340 1.67 6.41 17.61
N PRO A 341 2.24 7.42 18.29
CA PRO A 341 3.56 7.94 17.95
C PRO A 341 4.62 6.86 17.97
N VAL A 342 5.52 6.89 17.01
CA VAL A 342 6.67 5.98 16.93
C VAL A 342 7.90 6.72 16.44
N THR A 343 9.04 6.44 17.06
CA THR A 343 10.34 6.86 16.55
C THR A 343 10.95 5.67 15.81
N LEU A 344 10.84 5.68 14.49
CA LEU A 344 11.47 4.66 13.66
C LEU A 344 12.96 4.99 13.52
N ASN A 345 13.82 4.04 13.91
CA ASN A 345 15.24 4.12 13.60
C ASN A 345 15.43 3.78 12.12
N GLN A 346 15.19 4.77 11.26
CA GLN A 346 15.13 4.62 9.81
C GLN A 346 16.26 5.38 9.13
N CYS A 347 17.07 4.68 8.35
CA CYS A 347 18.18 5.25 7.60
C CYS A 347 17.75 5.58 6.16
N THR A 348 17.99 6.82 5.73
CA THR A 348 17.80 7.20 4.32
C THR A 348 19.06 6.89 3.53
N ILE A 349 18.91 6.11 2.45
CA ILE A 349 19.99 5.72 1.56
C ILE A 349 19.80 6.45 0.24
N VAL A 350 20.83 7.20 -0.13
CA VAL A 350 20.92 7.91 -1.42
C VAL A 350 22.01 7.25 -2.22
N GLY A 351 21.73 6.91 -3.46
CA GLY A 351 22.73 6.28 -4.31
C GLY A 351 22.63 6.75 -5.75
N PRO A 352 23.78 6.99 -6.42
CA PRO A 352 23.81 7.27 -7.85
C PRO A 352 23.63 6.02 -8.71
N ASP A 353 23.72 4.83 -8.11
CA ASP A 353 23.66 3.55 -8.81
C ASP A 353 23.32 2.38 -7.87
N MET A 354 23.17 1.19 -8.44
CA MET A 354 22.85 -0.04 -7.72
C MET A 354 23.88 -0.38 -6.64
N MET A 355 25.16 -0.14 -6.89
CA MET A 355 26.23 -0.49 -5.94
C MET A 355 26.22 0.40 -4.71
N ALA A 356 25.90 1.67 -4.86
CA ALA A 356 25.70 2.59 -3.75
C ALA A 356 24.52 2.18 -2.86
N TYR A 357 23.41 1.75 -3.46
CA TYR A 357 22.29 1.16 -2.71
C TYR A 357 22.68 -0.11 -1.98
N LYS A 358 23.41 -1.03 -2.65
CA LYS A 358 23.92 -2.26 -2.03
C LYS A 358 24.75 -1.94 -0.80
N GLN A 359 25.77 -1.08 -0.94
CA GLN A 359 26.65 -0.71 0.17
C GLN A 359 25.90 -0.02 1.31
N GLY A 360 24.94 0.85 0.97
CA GLY A 360 24.08 1.52 1.96
C GLY A 360 23.22 0.54 2.74
N ILE A 361 22.50 -0.35 2.07
CA ILE A 361 21.64 -1.37 2.68
C ILE A 361 22.48 -2.31 3.56
N GLU A 362 23.57 -2.88 3.03
CA GLU A 362 24.42 -3.80 3.79
C GLU A 362 25.01 -3.13 5.04
N ARG A 363 25.41 -1.86 4.96
CA ARG A 363 25.89 -1.10 6.12
C ARG A 363 24.81 -0.96 7.19
N VAL A 364 23.57 -0.62 6.80
CA VAL A 364 22.43 -0.51 7.72
C VAL A 364 22.14 -1.87 8.35
N LEU A 365 22.06 -2.93 7.58
CA LEU A 365 21.77 -4.26 8.09
C LEU A 365 22.89 -4.78 9.02
N LEU A 366 24.16 -4.50 8.72
CA LEU A 366 25.31 -4.92 9.53
C LEU A 366 25.49 -4.07 10.81
N SER A 367 24.89 -2.89 10.91
CA SER A 367 24.98 -2.08 12.12
C SER A 367 24.22 -2.71 13.29
N GLY A 368 23.16 -3.47 13.01
CA GLY A 368 22.29 -4.05 14.03
C GLY A 368 21.40 -3.03 14.76
N ASP A 369 21.67 -1.73 14.62
CA ASP A 369 21.00 -0.65 15.34
C ASP A 369 19.77 -0.11 14.59
N SER A 370 19.77 -0.23 13.28
CA SER A 370 18.71 0.28 12.41
C SER A 370 18.28 -0.81 11.44
N VAL A 371 17.04 -1.21 11.56
CA VAL A 371 16.48 -2.27 10.72
C VAL A 371 15.52 -1.74 9.66
N HIS A 372 15.31 -0.42 9.63
CA HIS A 372 14.46 0.27 8.66
C HIS A 372 15.32 1.11 7.72
N TYR A 373 15.03 1.07 6.42
CA TYR A 373 15.68 1.97 5.47
C TYR A 373 14.71 2.51 4.42
N LEU A 374 15.06 3.68 3.88
CA LEU A 374 14.37 4.34 2.78
C LEU A 374 15.35 4.63 1.65
N LEU A 375 15.07 4.10 0.48
CA LEU A 375 15.79 4.43 -0.73
C LEU A 375 15.21 5.70 -1.34
N THR A 376 16.05 6.64 -1.77
CA THR A 376 15.64 7.84 -2.49
C THR A 376 16.20 7.83 -3.90
N GLY A 377 15.46 8.40 -4.87
CA GLY A 377 15.91 8.42 -6.27
C GLY A 377 15.83 7.08 -6.97
N ILE A 378 14.96 6.16 -6.51
CA ILE A 378 14.83 4.82 -7.07
C ILE A 378 14.30 4.82 -8.50
N CYS A 379 13.51 5.83 -8.89
CA CYS A 379 12.97 6.00 -10.23
C CYS A 379 13.66 7.15 -10.95
N ASP A 380 13.95 6.98 -12.23
CA ASP A 380 14.49 8.04 -13.10
C ASP A 380 13.60 9.29 -13.06
N ARG A 381 14.23 10.47 -13.11
CA ARG A 381 13.56 11.78 -13.25
C ARG A 381 13.82 12.36 -14.63
N GLN A 382 13.12 13.42 -14.98
CA GLN A 382 13.15 14.03 -16.31
C GLN A 382 14.56 14.36 -16.84
N ASN A 383 15.47 14.75 -15.94
CA ASN A 383 16.86 15.12 -16.29
C ASN A 383 17.89 14.34 -15.46
N ASP A 384 17.48 13.30 -14.75
CA ASP A 384 18.33 12.46 -13.92
C ASP A 384 17.96 10.99 -14.14
N PHE A 385 18.80 10.31 -14.92
CA PHE A 385 18.64 8.92 -15.29
C PHE A 385 19.48 7.98 -14.40
N SER A 386 19.73 8.36 -13.15
CA SER A 386 20.48 7.54 -12.19
C SER A 386 19.60 6.51 -11.45
N GLY A 387 18.30 6.51 -11.69
CA GLY A 387 17.35 5.60 -11.05
C GLY A 387 17.63 4.12 -11.32
N VAL A 388 17.24 3.29 -10.37
CA VAL A 388 17.22 1.83 -10.48
C VAL A 388 16.11 1.38 -11.44
N LEU A 389 15.00 2.11 -11.41
CA LEU A 389 13.83 1.93 -12.28
C LEU A 389 13.74 3.07 -13.29
N HIS A 390 13.25 2.75 -14.48
CA HIS A 390 12.94 3.74 -15.49
C HIS A 390 11.78 4.65 -15.04
N GLY A 391 11.65 5.84 -15.64
CA GLY A 391 10.62 6.81 -15.29
C GLY A 391 9.16 6.34 -15.39
N ARG A 392 8.90 5.17 -15.98
CA ARG A 392 7.61 4.46 -15.94
C ARG A 392 7.57 3.34 -14.91
N TRP A 393 8.55 3.29 -14.01
CA TRP A 393 8.72 2.22 -13.03
C TRP A 393 9.00 0.84 -13.65
N ASP A 394 9.52 0.82 -14.88
CA ASP A 394 9.97 -0.40 -15.55
C ASP A 394 11.41 -0.74 -15.16
N ASP A 395 11.78 -2.01 -15.36
CA ASP A 395 13.14 -2.50 -15.12
C ASP A 395 14.18 -1.78 -16.01
N THR A 396 15.38 -1.64 -15.50
CA THR A 396 16.52 -1.11 -16.25
C THR A 396 17.70 -2.09 -16.28
N ASP A 397 18.53 -2.00 -17.30
CA ASP A 397 19.79 -2.77 -17.35
C ASP A 397 20.81 -2.31 -16.30
N LYS A 398 20.63 -1.10 -15.72
CA LYS A 398 21.51 -0.52 -14.69
C LYS A 398 21.41 -1.27 -13.36
N ALA A 399 20.24 -1.85 -13.06
CA ALA A 399 19.99 -2.57 -11.83
C ALA A 399 19.15 -3.82 -12.09
N PRO A 400 19.74 -4.87 -12.70
CA PRO A 400 19.00 -6.08 -12.98
C PRO A 400 18.38 -6.68 -11.71
N LEU A 401 17.08 -6.97 -11.76
CA LEU A 401 16.29 -7.47 -10.63
C LEU A 401 16.98 -8.58 -9.83
N ARG A 402 17.60 -9.55 -10.53
CA ARG A 402 18.32 -10.66 -9.87
C ARG A 402 19.53 -10.21 -9.06
N GLN A 403 20.18 -9.10 -9.44
CA GLN A 403 21.31 -8.55 -8.71
C GLN A 403 20.83 -7.71 -7.53
N PHE A 404 19.81 -6.89 -7.74
CA PHE A 404 19.23 -6.07 -6.69
C PHE A 404 18.66 -6.92 -5.55
N ASN A 405 17.99 -8.02 -5.86
CA ASN A 405 17.44 -8.97 -4.89
C ASN A 405 18.50 -9.77 -4.11
N GLN A 406 19.78 -9.59 -4.37
CA GLN A 406 20.82 -10.19 -3.53
C GLN A 406 20.94 -9.47 -2.17
N PHE A 407 20.62 -8.18 -2.13
CA PHE A 407 20.81 -7.33 -0.95
C PHE A 407 19.54 -6.60 -0.48
N CYS A 408 18.49 -6.56 -1.29
CA CYS A 408 17.21 -5.93 -0.96
C CYS A 408 16.08 -6.97 -0.96
N ARG A 409 15.87 -7.63 0.18
CA ARG A 409 14.84 -8.66 0.39
C ARG A 409 14.71 -9.00 1.89
N ALA A 410 13.76 -9.85 2.24
CA ALA A 410 13.51 -10.26 3.62
C ALA A 410 14.63 -11.16 4.22
N ILE A 411 15.37 -11.90 3.41
CA ILE A 411 16.51 -12.72 3.86
C ILE A 411 17.74 -12.27 3.06
N VAL A 412 18.76 -11.73 3.74
CA VAL A 412 19.99 -11.24 3.10
C VAL A 412 21.22 -11.85 3.74
N PRO A 413 22.01 -12.63 2.99
CA PRO A 413 23.36 -13.00 3.40
C PRO A 413 24.26 -11.76 3.43
N LEU A 414 25.06 -11.61 4.48
CA LEU A 414 25.94 -10.46 4.71
C LEU A 414 27.34 -10.94 5.08
N ALA A 415 28.35 -10.18 4.71
CA ALA A 415 29.74 -10.47 4.99
C ALA A 415 30.51 -9.20 5.37
N LYS A 416 31.40 -9.30 6.36
CA LYS A 416 32.35 -8.22 6.68
C LYS A 416 33.67 -8.49 5.97
N LEU A 417 33.87 -7.81 4.84
CA LEU A 417 35.05 -7.97 4.01
C LEU A 417 36.23 -7.15 4.52
N PRO A 418 37.49 -7.65 4.42
CA PRO A 418 38.69 -6.85 4.65
C PRO A 418 38.83 -5.80 3.53
N GLN A 419 39.52 -4.70 3.83
CA GLN A 419 39.74 -3.61 2.86
C GLN A 419 40.76 -3.99 1.79
N SER A 420 41.77 -4.80 2.14
CA SER A 420 42.83 -5.31 1.24
C SER A 420 43.25 -6.70 1.67
N VAL A 421 43.69 -7.51 0.72
CA VAL A 421 44.13 -8.90 0.95
C VAL A 421 45.30 -9.18 0.01
N ALA A 422 46.39 -9.74 0.55
CA ALA A 422 47.53 -10.22 -0.26
C ALA A 422 47.38 -11.70 -0.61
N ALA A 423 47.99 -12.12 -1.70
CA ALA A 423 47.92 -13.51 -2.16
C ALA A 423 48.51 -14.51 -1.16
N THR A 424 49.36 -14.03 -0.27
CA THR A 424 50.01 -14.83 0.81
C THR A 424 49.16 -14.87 2.10
N ASP A 425 48.04 -14.11 2.17
CA ASP A 425 47.23 -14.00 3.37
C ASP A 425 46.26 -15.19 3.51
N THR A 426 45.74 -15.31 4.72
CA THR A 426 44.55 -16.11 4.97
C THR A 426 43.35 -15.17 4.99
N LEU A 427 42.48 -15.27 3.97
CA LEU A 427 41.23 -14.51 3.90
C LEU A 427 40.30 -14.99 5.01
N ARG A 428 39.88 -14.05 5.90
CA ARG A 428 38.92 -14.29 6.97
C ARG A 428 37.72 -13.38 6.78
N VAL A 429 36.53 -13.98 6.61
CA VAL A 429 35.29 -13.24 6.36
C VAL A 429 34.19 -13.70 7.31
N PRO A 430 33.86 -12.93 8.33
CA PRO A 430 32.70 -13.16 9.17
C PRO A 430 31.41 -13.09 8.34
N VAL A 431 30.54 -14.09 8.51
CA VAL A 431 29.29 -14.24 7.76
C VAL A 431 28.09 -14.12 8.68
N TYR A 432 27.12 -13.33 8.24
CA TYR A 432 25.85 -13.08 8.94
C TYR A 432 24.70 -13.35 7.97
N VAL A 433 23.50 -13.53 8.51
CA VAL A 433 22.26 -13.58 7.72
C VAL A 433 21.21 -12.70 8.40
N TYR A 434 20.76 -11.69 7.68
CA TYR A 434 19.60 -10.89 8.08
C TYR A 434 18.32 -11.68 7.79
N ASN A 435 17.41 -11.75 8.78
CA ASN A 435 16.13 -12.43 8.68
C ASN A 435 15.00 -11.47 9.09
N ALA A 436 14.17 -11.10 8.15
CA ALA A 436 12.97 -10.28 8.34
C ALA A 436 11.70 -11.02 7.90
N MET A 437 11.71 -12.35 7.99
CA MET A 437 10.54 -13.18 7.70
C MET A 437 9.58 -13.23 8.90
N TYR A 438 8.65 -14.17 8.89
CA TYR A 438 7.63 -14.34 9.92
C TYR A 438 8.12 -15.03 11.19
N GLY A 439 9.33 -15.55 11.18
CA GLY A 439 9.90 -16.30 12.32
C GLY A 439 11.32 -16.74 12.07
N ASN A 440 11.86 -17.52 13.00
CA ASN A 440 13.19 -18.09 12.91
C ASN A 440 13.28 -19.06 11.71
N LEU A 441 14.35 -18.97 10.94
CA LEU A 441 14.66 -19.97 9.92
C LEU A 441 15.33 -21.15 10.62
N GLN A 442 14.82 -22.36 10.41
CA GLN A 442 15.28 -23.57 11.11
C GLN A 442 16.21 -24.39 10.22
N GLY A 443 17.33 -24.87 10.80
CA GLY A 443 18.24 -25.83 10.17
C GLY A 443 18.80 -25.37 8.81
N VAL A 444 19.10 -24.11 8.66
CA VAL A 444 19.47 -23.50 7.36
C VAL A 444 20.94 -23.72 7.06
N ARG A 445 21.21 -24.30 5.90
CA ARG A 445 22.59 -24.47 5.39
C ARG A 445 23.08 -23.16 4.77
N THR A 446 24.17 -22.60 5.31
CA THR A 446 24.89 -21.45 4.75
C THR A 446 26.21 -21.91 4.14
N SER A 447 26.42 -21.64 2.85
CA SER A 447 27.61 -22.08 2.12
C SER A 447 28.29 -20.90 1.42
N TYR A 448 29.56 -21.05 1.11
CA TYR A 448 30.35 -20.08 0.34
C TYR A 448 30.95 -20.68 -0.92
N TYR A 449 31.23 -19.83 -1.91
CA TYR A 449 31.99 -20.10 -3.10
C TYR A 449 32.89 -18.90 -3.40
N LEU A 450 34.17 -19.18 -3.71
CA LEU A 450 35.12 -18.19 -4.22
C LEU A 450 35.43 -18.54 -5.67
N ALA A 451 35.20 -17.61 -6.58
CA ALA A 451 35.47 -17.80 -8.00
C ALA A 451 36.44 -16.72 -8.52
N ASN A 452 37.24 -17.03 -9.52
CA ASN A 452 38.05 -16.04 -10.20
C ASN A 452 37.24 -15.26 -11.25
N ASP A 453 37.87 -14.30 -11.91
CA ASP A 453 37.23 -13.42 -12.91
C ASP A 453 36.68 -14.18 -14.14
N SER A 454 37.22 -15.38 -14.44
CA SER A 454 36.70 -16.27 -15.49
C SER A 454 35.48 -17.10 -15.03
N GLY A 455 35.03 -16.96 -13.77
CA GLY A 455 33.93 -17.73 -13.18
C GLY A 455 34.33 -19.14 -12.71
N LYS A 456 35.61 -19.52 -12.75
CA LYS A 456 36.09 -20.80 -12.22
C LYS A 456 36.08 -20.76 -10.70
N VAL A 457 35.40 -21.74 -10.08
CA VAL A 457 35.40 -21.89 -8.63
C VAL A 457 36.76 -22.34 -8.14
N LEU A 458 37.37 -21.55 -7.27
CA LEU A 458 38.67 -21.79 -6.64
C LEU A 458 38.51 -22.55 -5.31
N ALA A 459 37.49 -22.20 -4.54
CA ALA A 459 37.17 -22.81 -3.27
C ALA A 459 35.66 -22.77 -3.01
N GLY A 460 35.17 -23.65 -2.15
CA GLY A 460 33.79 -23.67 -1.69
C GLY A 460 33.61 -24.59 -0.49
N GLY A 461 32.63 -24.28 0.33
CA GLY A 461 32.40 -25.06 1.54
C GLY A 461 31.19 -24.63 2.33
N LEU A 462 31.01 -25.29 3.47
CA LEU A 462 29.97 -24.97 4.45
C LEU A 462 30.50 -23.87 5.39
N VAL A 463 29.70 -22.83 5.61
CA VAL A 463 29.95 -21.82 6.65
C VAL A 463 29.30 -22.27 7.96
N ALA A 464 28.01 -22.61 7.88
CA ALA A 464 27.22 -23.03 9.03
C ALA A 464 26.02 -23.89 8.60
N ASN A 465 25.53 -24.68 9.55
CA ASN A 465 24.23 -25.34 9.44
C ASN A 465 23.51 -25.15 10.78
N GLY A 466 22.48 -24.33 10.81
CA GLY A 466 21.81 -23.97 12.05
C GLY A 466 20.66 -23.01 11.83
N ASP A 467 20.11 -22.51 12.93
CA ASP A 467 18.98 -21.61 12.94
C ASP A 467 19.43 -20.17 12.72
N VAL A 468 18.61 -19.42 12.00
CA VAL A 468 18.77 -17.96 11.83
C VAL A 468 17.60 -17.29 12.53
N PRO A 469 17.82 -16.73 13.72
CA PRO A 469 16.74 -16.13 14.49
C PRO A 469 16.20 -14.87 13.83
N LEU A 470 14.95 -14.56 14.13
CA LEU A 470 14.32 -13.29 13.87
C LEU A 470 14.87 -12.24 14.85
N ASP A 471 14.85 -10.96 14.48
CA ASP A 471 15.17 -9.82 15.36
C ASP A 471 16.63 -9.70 15.82
N THR A 472 17.52 -10.55 15.35
CA THR A 472 18.94 -10.48 15.68
C THR A 472 19.80 -10.70 14.45
N LEU A 473 21.04 -10.27 14.51
CA LEU A 473 22.03 -10.49 13.45
C LEU A 473 23.23 -11.28 14.02
N PRO A 474 23.08 -12.58 14.30
CA PRO A 474 24.19 -13.38 14.80
C PRO A 474 25.23 -13.62 13.73
N GLN A 475 26.51 -13.66 14.11
CA GLN A 475 27.54 -14.21 13.27
C GLN A 475 27.33 -15.74 13.20
N LEU A 476 27.05 -16.25 12.00
CA LEU A 476 26.79 -17.68 11.79
C LEU A 476 28.09 -18.50 11.72
N GLY A 477 29.13 -17.88 11.20
CA GLY A 477 30.42 -18.52 11.02
C GLY A 477 31.43 -17.60 10.34
N GLU A 478 32.54 -18.16 9.91
CA GLU A 478 33.59 -17.43 9.22
C GLU A 478 34.07 -18.25 8.00
N VAL A 479 34.28 -17.60 6.88
CA VAL A 479 35.00 -18.16 5.75
C VAL A 479 36.48 -17.96 6.02
N VAL A 480 37.25 -19.05 6.06
CA VAL A 480 38.70 -19.03 6.30
C VAL A 480 39.39 -19.73 5.15
N LEU A 481 40.16 -18.98 4.34
CA LEU A 481 40.81 -19.45 3.13
C LEU A 481 42.27 -19.00 3.08
N PRO A 482 43.27 -19.94 3.15
CA PRO A 482 44.66 -19.66 2.80
C PRO A 482 44.74 -19.41 1.29
N LEU A 483 45.01 -18.18 0.87
CA LEU A 483 44.94 -17.78 -0.55
C LEU A 483 46.06 -18.34 -1.38
N ASP A 484 47.23 -18.53 -0.78
CA ASP A 484 48.38 -19.18 -1.40
C ASP A 484 48.07 -20.62 -1.83
N SER A 485 47.34 -21.36 -1.00
CA SER A 485 47.01 -22.77 -1.27
C SER A 485 46.00 -22.96 -2.41
N ILE A 486 45.18 -21.96 -2.68
CA ILE A 486 44.17 -21.97 -3.75
C ILE A 486 44.57 -21.16 -4.97
N GLN A 487 45.78 -20.59 -4.96
CA GLN A 487 46.36 -19.76 -6.05
C GLN A 487 45.41 -18.63 -6.48
N ALA A 488 44.75 -17.98 -5.52
CA ALA A 488 43.87 -16.87 -5.77
C ALA A 488 44.68 -15.59 -6.01
N GLN A 489 44.50 -14.96 -7.18
CA GLN A 489 45.19 -13.72 -7.58
C GLN A 489 44.24 -12.83 -8.38
N GLY A 490 44.45 -11.52 -8.30
CA GLY A 490 43.67 -10.53 -9.01
C GLY A 490 42.23 -10.44 -8.51
N LYS A 491 41.30 -10.21 -9.42
CA LYS A 491 39.87 -10.09 -9.07
C LYS A 491 39.24 -11.46 -8.79
N VAL A 492 38.61 -11.59 -7.61
CA VAL A 492 37.84 -12.77 -7.22
C VAL A 492 36.45 -12.34 -6.71
N THR A 493 35.49 -13.22 -6.84
CA THR A 493 34.13 -13.00 -6.32
C THR A 493 33.83 -14.00 -5.23
N LEU A 494 33.56 -13.50 -4.02
CA LEU A 494 33.03 -14.29 -2.91
C LEU A 494 31.49 -14.28 -2.97
N MET A 495 30.86 -15.45 -2.98
CA MET A 495 29.43 -15.63 -2.93
C MET A 495 29.04 -16.40 -1.68
N ILE A 496 28.03 -15.91 -0.95
CA ILE A 496 27.38 -16.61 0.18
C ILE A 496 25.98 -17.00 -0.24
N THR A 497 25.59 -18.25 0.04
CA THR A 497 24.24 -18.78 -0.22
C THR A 497 23.60 -19.28 1.07
N VAL A 498 22.27 -19.14 1.18
CA VAL A 498 21.48 -19.53 2.36
C VAL A 498 20.33 -20.43 1.92
N GLY A 499 20.24 -21.63 2.49
CA GLY A 499 19.24 -22.65 2.17
C GLY A 499 19.34 -23.14 0.74
N SER A 500 18.89 -22.38 -0.21
CA SER A 500 18.97 -22.63 -1.64
C SER A 500 19.84 -21.59 -2.33
N ASN A 501 20.34 -21.91 -3.53
CA ASN A 501 21.11 -20.95 -4.34
C ASN A 501 20.30 -19.71 -4.79
N ALA A 502 19.00 -19.68 -4.55
CA ALA A 502 18.15 -18.52 -4.83
C ALA A 502 18.34 -17.40 -3.81
N VAL A 503 18.74 -17.73 -2.57
CA VAL A 503 19.06 -16.75 -1.52
C VAL A 503 20.58 -16.63 -1.46
N ARG A 504 21.12 -15.62 -2.13
CA ARG A 504 22.57 -15.41 -2.24
C ARG A 504 22.91 -13.93 -2.25
N ASN A 505 24.14 -13.62 -1.88
CA ASN A 505 24.77 -12.32 -2.07
C ASN A 505 26.24 -12.54 -2.46
N GLN A 506 26.84 -11.57 -3.13
CA GLN A 506 28.22 -11.69 -3.63
C GLN A 506 28.98 -10.37 -3.56
N TRP A 507 30.30 -10.48 -3.43
CA TRP A 507 31.22 -9.33 -3.34
C TRP A 507 32.49 -9.61 -4.14
N ASP A 508 32.95 -8.60 -4.84
CA ASP A 508 34.22 -8.63 -5.53
C ASP A 508 35.35 -8.20 -4.59
N LEU A 509 36.46 -8.91 -4.63
CA LEU A 509 37.68 -8.64 -3.88
C LEU A 509 38.84 -8.59 -4.85
N ASN A 510 39.80 -7.70 -4.62
CA ASN A 510 41.05 -7.68 -5.32
C ASN A 510 42.13 -8.29 -4.41
N ILE A 511 42.77 -9.37 -4.87
CA ILE A 511 43.89 -10.01 -4.18
C ILE A 511 45.16 -9.45 -4.80
N ASN A 512 45.91 -8.72 -3.99
CA ASN A 512 47.18 -8.11 -4.38
C ASN A 512 48.31 -9.17 -4.36
N GLU A 513 49.33 -8.94 -5.18
CA GLU A 513 50.53 -9.81 -5.21
C GLU A 513 51.25 -9.84 -3.86
#